data_533ba8a11ddce994b6edc9bb5a77d8d0
#
_entry.id   533ba8a11ddce994b6edc9bb5a77d8d0
#
_cell.length_a   1.000
_cell.length_b   1.000
_cell.length_c   1.000
_cell.angle_alpha   90.00
_cell.angle_beta   90.00
_cell.angle_gamma   90.00
#
_symmetry.space_group_name_H-M   'P 1'
#
loop_
_entity.id
_entity.type
_entity.pdbx_description
1 polymer ?
#
loop_
_entity_poly.entity_id
_entity_poly.type
_entity_poly.pdbx_seq_one_letter_code
_entity_poly.pdbx_strand_id
1 'polypeptide(L)'
;MRSLICIVTVTTMLISNSREQAPSKDAVRDVCVQSHRHPSRLLAETTAATFSIPAAQAAQLVQSLHVLSHHVIFYNLSTPEQILNLFPESFHSSLKNLITKILLENCPTWRIEALNNQISLPKLKEMDWRVDMVTGSDSVSRLSVPTCLVQFKMEDTSAGGGSDVVTVELSRESLDTMLDGLGRIRDQLSVVAEK
;
A
#
# COMPACT_ATOMS: atom_id res chain seq x y z
N MET A 1 8.16 -16.90 1.22
CA MET A 1 9.39 -17.67 1.52
C MET A 1 10.69 -17.03 1.01
N ARG A 2 10.79 -16.49 -0.20
CA ARG A 2 12.04 -15.86 -0.71
C ARG A 2 12.48 -14.61 0.07
N SER A 3 11.57 -13.81 0.61
CA SER A 3 11.90 -12.58 1.37
C SER A 3 12.51 -12.87 2.75
N LEU A 4 12.13 -13.95 3.40
CA LEU A 4 12.69 -14.37 4.71
C LEU A 4 14.14 -14.85 4.59
N ILE A 5 14.50 -15.48 3.47
CA ILE A 5 15.87 -15.95 3.22
C ILE A 5 16.83 -14.77 3.06
N CYS A 6 16.37 -13.63 2.52
CA CYS A 6 17.18 -12.42 2.35
C CYS A 6 17.52 -11.78 3.73
N ILE A 7 16.59 -11.83 4.70
CA ILE A 7 16.81 -11.35 6.07
C ILE A 7 17.91 -12.18 6.76
N VAL A 8 17.96 -13.50 6.51
CA VAL A 8 18.94 -14.43 7.08
C VAL A 8 20.35 -14.11 6.60
N THR A 9 20.52 -13.84 5.32
CA THR A 9 21.85 -13.66 4.71
C THR A 9 22.52 -12.38 5.17
N VAL A 10 21.77 -11.30 5.31
CA VAL A 10 22.29 -9.97 5.67
C VAL A 10 22.67 -9.89 7.15
N THR A 11 21.94 -10.57 8.00
CA THR A 11 22.20 -10.55 9.45
C THR A 11 23.37 -11.44 9.86
N THR A 12 23.60 -12.52 9.16
CA THR A 12 24.81 -13.33 9.37
C THR A 12 26.07 -12.51 9.03
N MET A 13 25.98 -11.60 8.06
CA MET A 13 27.07 -10.73 7.64
C MET A 13 27.34 -9.57 8.62
N LEU A 14 26.30 -9.01 9.26
CA LEU A 14 26.48 -8.00 10.31
C LEU A 14 27.22 -8.53 11.54
N ILE A 15 27.08 -9.83 11.83
CA ILE A 15 27.72 -10.47 13.00
C ILE A 15 29.17 -10.80 12.70
N SER A 16 29.53 -11.16 11.47
CA SER A 16 30.90 -11.54 11.12
C SER A 16 31.86 -10.37 11.08
N ASN A 17 31.38 -9.14 10.87
CA ASN A 17 32.21 -7.93 10.82
C ASN A 17 32.26 -7.15 12.14
N SER A 18 31.46 -7.51 13.14
CA SER A 18 31.33 -6.77 14.42
C SER A 18 32.39 -7.14 15.45
N ARG A 19 33.62 -7.39 15.04
CA ARG A 19 34.69 -7.65 16.03
C ARG A 19 35.27 -6.40 16.70
N GLU A 20 34.98 -5.18 16.19
CA GLU A 20 35.57 -3.97 16.76
C GLU A 20 34.60 -2.85 17.18
N GLN A 21 33.38 -2.78 16.69
CA GLN A 21 32.43 -1.75 17.19
C GLN A 21 30.97 -2.19 16.93
N ALA A 22 30.26 -2.53 18.01
CA ALA A 22 28.84 -2.81 17.92
C ALA A 22 28.10 -1.53 17.48
N PRO A 23 27.19 -1.60 16.48
CA PRO A 23 26.48 -0.44 16.00
C PRO A 23 25.67 0.22 17.13
N SER A 24 25.65 1.54 17.17
CA SER A 24 24.84 2.30 18.12
C SER A 24 23.36 1.92 17.99
N LYS A 25 22.67 1.79 19.13
CA LYS A 25 21.21 1.49 19.14
C LYS A 25 20.41 2.52 18.36
N ASP A 26 20.83 3.80 18.41
CA ASP A 26 20.19 4.90 17.72
C ASP A 26 20.41 4.79 16.22
N ALA A 27 21.61 4.44 15.77
CA ALA A 27 21.89 4.21 14.35
C ALA A 27 21.04 3.05 13.77
N VAL A 28 20.85 1.96 14.53
CA VAL A 28 19.97 0.86 14.11
C VAL A 28 18.53 1.34 14.02
N ARG A 29 18.07 2.14 14.98
CA ARG A 29 16.73 2.72 14.99
C ARG A 29 16.50 3.60 13.75
N ASP A 30 17.40 4.53 13.48
CA ASP A 30 17.31 5.46 12.35
C ASP A 30 17.26 4.71 11.01
N VAL A 31 18.12 3.71 10.82
CA VAL A 31 18.12 2.88 9.62
C VAL A 31 16.81 2.10 9.48
N CYS A 32 16.28 1.52 10.55
CA CYS A 32 14.99 0.80 10.52
C CYS A 32 13.84 1.74 10.12
N VAL A 33 13.74 2.92 10.72
CA VAL A 33 12.67 3.89 10.47
C VAL A 33 12.76 4.45 9.05
N GLN A 34 13.96 4.82 8.61
CA GLN A 34 14.15 5.37 7.25
C GLN A 34 13.95 4.31 6.18
N SER A 35 14.38 3.05 6.42
CA SER A 35 14.16 1.95 5.49
C SER A 35 12.69 1.65 5.26
N HIS A 36 11.83 1.83 6.26
CA HIS A 36 10.39 1.66 6.10
C HIS A 36 9.82 2.63 5.07
N ARG A 37 10.20 3.91 5.14
CA ARG A 37 9.67 4.96 4.26
C ARG A 37 10.21 4.86 2.84
N HIS A 38 11.54 4.85 2.68
CA HIS A 38 12.20 4.87 1.38
C HIS A 38 13.52 4.09 1.37
N PRO A 39 13.56 2.87 0.84
CA PRO A 39 14.80 2.12 0.63
C PRO A 39 15.60 2.75 -0.52
N SER A 40 16.21 3.92 -0.29
CA SER A 40 16.95 4.67 -1.29
C SER A 40 18.42 4.24 -1.34
N ARG A 41 19.06 4.51 -2.49
CA ARG A 41 20.50 4.29 -2.66
C ARG A 41 21.31 5.15 -1.68
N LEU A 42 20.88 6.39 -1.45
CA LEU A 42 21.53 7.29 -0.50
C LEU A 42 21.48 6.74 0.93
N LEU A 43 20.35 6.16 1.34
CA LEU A 43 20.24 5.50 2.65
C LEU A 43 21.18 4.30 2.74
N ALA A 44 21.34 3.52 1.67
CA ALA A 44 22.28 2.40 1.65
C ALA A 44 23.74 2.88 1.77
N GLU A 45 24.12 3.97 1.12
CA GLU A 45 25.45 4.57 1.21
C GLU A 45 25.74 5.11 2.62
N THR A 46 24.79 5.82 3.24
CA THR A 46 24.93 6.28 4.63
C THR A 46 24.99 5.13 5.62
N THR A 47 24.18 4.09 5.42
CA THR A 47 24.19 2.86 6.22
C THR A 47 25.53 2.13 6.09
N ALA A 48 26.10 2.06 4.90
CA ALA A 48 27.41 1.48 4.65
C ALA A 48 28.50 2.18 5.43
N ALA A 49 28.50 3.52 5.41
CA ALA A 49 29.45 4.34 6.17
C ALA A 49 29.28 4.17 7.69
N THR A 50 28.02 4.20 8.19
CA THR A 50 27.72 4.11 9.63
C THR A 50 28.08 2.76 10.23
N PHE A 51 27.88 1.67 9.49
CA PHE A 51 28.14 0.31 9.97
C PHE A 51 29.45 -0.26 9.46
N SER A 52 30.22 0.52 8.68
CA SER A 52 31.49 0.09 8.07
C SER A 52 31.36 -1.22 7.26
N ILE A 53 30.28 -1.36 6.51
CA ILE A 53 29.97 -2.52 5.68
C ILE A 53 30.02 -2.16 4.19
N PRO A 54 30.26 -3.14 3.29
CA PRO A 54 30.19 -2.90 1.85
C PRO A 54 28.83 -2.36 1.39
N ALA A 55 28.82 -1.42 0.43
CA ALA A 55 27.59 -0.78 -0.06
C ALA A 55 26.54 -1.79 -0.57
N ALA A 56 26.97 -2.90 -1.16
CA ALA A 56 26.05 -3.97 -1.59
C ALA A 56 25.33 -4.62 -0.42
N GLN A 57 26.03 -4.85 0.69
CA GLN A 57 25.44 -5.43 1.92
C GLN A 57 24.51 -4.43 2.61
N ALA A 58 24.90 -3.15 2.63
CA ALA A 58 24.05 -2.07 3.17
C ALA A 58 22.75 -1.95 2.38
N ALA A 59 22.78 -2.01 1.05
CA ALA A 59 21.59 -2.00 0.21
C ALA A 59 20.67 -3.20 0.49
N GLN A 60 21.23 -4.40 0.67
CA GLN A 60 20.47 -5.59 1.04
C GLN A 60 19.84 -5.44 2.45
N LEU A 61 20.57 -4.87 3.41
CA LEU A 61 20.07 -4.61 4.76
C LEU A 61 18.88 -3.66 4.72
N VAL A 62 19.01 -2.50 4.07
CA VAL A 62 17.94 -1.50 3.91
C VAL A 62 16.71 -2.13 3.26
N GLN A 63 16.91 -2.90 2.18
CA GLN A 63 15.81 -3.59 1.50
C GLN A 63 15.14 -4.65 2.38
N SER A 64 15.92 -5.40 3.16
CA SER A 64 15.39 -6.44 4.06
C SER A 64 14.57 -5.83 5.20
N LEU A 65 15.03 -4.71 5.78
CA LEU A 65 14.31 -3.98 6.80
C LEU A 65 13.01 -3.37 6.27
N HIS A 66 13.03 -2.86 5.04
CA HIS A 66 11.83 -2.38 4.34
C HIS A 66 10.80 -3.49 4.20
N VAL A 67 11.19 -4.64 3.65
CA VAL A 67 10.29 -5.79 3.47
C VAL A 67 9.77 -6.30 4.82
N LEU A 68 10.62 -6.36 5.86
CA LEU A 68 10.24 -6.81 7.19
C LEU A 68 9.18 -5.88 7.80
N SER A 69 9.40 -4.57 7.77
CA SER A 69 8.46 -3.59 8.33
C SER A 69 7.09 -3.64 7.64
N HIS A 70 7.08 -3.72 6.31
CA HIS A 70 5.84 -3.87 5.54
C HIS A 70 5.13 -5.21 5.80
N HIS A 71 5.88 -6.30 5.97
CA HIS A 71 5.33 -7.60 6.33
C HIS A 71 4.63 -7.57 7.69
N VAL A 72 5.25 -6.96 8.70
CA VAL A 72 4.69 -6.82 10.05
C VAL A 72 3.37 -6.02 10.01
N ILE A 73 3.32 -4.94 9.22
CA ILE A 73 2.10 -4.13 9.06
C ILE A 73 1.01 -4.90 8.31
N PHE A 74 1.35 -5.54 7.20
CA PHE A 74 0.41 -6.26 6.34
C PHE A 74 -0.30 -7.40 7.08
N TYR A 75 0.45 -8.21 7.85
CA TYR A 75 -0.09 -9.32 8.63
C TYR A 75 -0.61 -8.90 10.01
N ASN A 76 -0.59 -7.61 10.32
CA ASN A 76 -1.08 -7.06 11.58
C ASN A 76 -0.42 -7.70 12.83
N LEU A 77 0.89 -7.94 12.74
CA LEU A 77 1.63 -8.55 13.85
C LEU A 77 1.80 -7.52 14.98
N SER A 78 1.17 -7.77 16.11
CA SER A 78 1.12 -6.82 17.24
C SER A 78 1.82 -7.36 18.50
N THR A 79 2.17 -8.63 18.53
CA THR A 79 2.84 -9.23 19.69
C THR A 79 4.34 -9.43 19.43
N PRO A 80 5.19 -9.26 20.47
CA PRO A 80 6.62 -9.47 20.34
C PRO A 80 6.96 -10.87 19.83
N GLU A 81 6.24 -11.89 20.29
CA GLU A 81 6.46 -13.29 19.93
C GLU A 81 6.25 -13.54 18.44
N GLN A 82 5.20 -12.97 17.85
CA GLN A 82 4.92 -13.09 16.42
C GLN A 82 6.07 -12.50 15.57
N ILE A 83 6.61 -11.36 15.99
CA ILE A 83 7.72 -10.70 15.27
C ILE A 83 9.02 -11.49 15.50
N LEU A 84 9.26 -11.96 16.72
CA LEU A 84 10.45 -12.75 17.04
C LEU A 84 10.54 -14.05 16.23
N ASN A 85 9.41 -14.68 15.94
CA ASN A 85 9.34 -15.89 15.11
C ASN A 85 9.69 -15.68 13.63
N LEU A 86 9.70 -14.42 13.15
CA LEU A 86 10.13 -14.11 11.79
C LEU A 86 11.66 -14.20 11.63
N PHE A 87 12.40 -14.13 12.72
CA PHE A 87 13.86 -14.18 12.69
C PHE A 87 14.36 -15.61 12.82
N PRO A 88 15.44 -15.98 12.11
CA PRO A 88 16.04 -17.28 12.27
C PRO A 88 16.68 -17.44 13.64
N GLU A 89 16.86 -18.68 14.08
CA GLU A 89 17.49 -18.99 15.39
C GLU A 89 18.93 -18.50 15.48
N SER A 90 19.64 -18.51 14.35
CA SER A 90 21.03 -18.04 14.24
C SER A 90 21.21 -16.54 14.43
N PHE A 91 20.09 -15.77 14.51
CA PHE A 91 20.15 -14.32 14.65
C PHE A 91 20.50 -13.90 16.08
N HIS A 92 21.40 -12.92 16.22
CA HIS A 92 21.85 -12.45 17.53
C HIS A 92 20.69 -11.91 18.37
N SER A 93 20.50 -12.48 19.57
CA SER A 93 19.32 -12.22 20.43
C SER A 93 19.13 -10.74 20.80
N SER A 94 20.20 -10.01 21.10
CA SER A 94 20.13 -8.58 21.46
C SER A 94 19.64 -7.73 20.28
N LEU A 95 20.10 -8.01 19.05
CA LEU A 95 19.67 -7.28 17.85
C LEU A 95 18.24 -7.65 17.47
N LYS A 96 17.86 -8.92 17.60
CA LYS A 96 16.51 -9.43 17.42
C LYS A 96 15.52 -8.68 18.31
N ASN A 97 15.83 -8.56 19.60
CA ASN A 97 15.00 -7.85 20.57
C ASN A 97 14.94 -6.35 20.27
N LEU A 98 16.07 -5.73 19.87
CA LEU A 98 16.13 -4.32 19.52
C LEU A 98 15.25 -4.00 18.32
N ILE A 99 15.38 -4.77 17.22
CA ILE A 99 14.57 -4.57 16.02
C ILE A 99 13.09 -4.80 16.31
N THR A 100 12.76 -5.86 17.06
CA THR A 100 11.36 -6.14 17.47
C THR A 100 10.78 -4.98 18.25
N LYS A 101 11.54 -4.39 19.18
CA LYS A 101 11.11 -3.23 19.95
C LYS A 101 10.85 -2.01 19.04
N ILE A 102 11.77 -1.72 18.12
CA ILE A 102 11.65 -0.61 17.17
C ILE A 102 10.41 -0.78 16.28
N LEU A 103 10.17 -1.99 15.78
CA LEU A 103 8.99 -2.30 14.97
C LEU A 103 7.70 -2.08 15.76
N LEU A 104 7.60 -2.62 16.97
CA LEU A 104 6.41 -2.47 17.81
C LEU A 104 6.11 -1.02 18.19
N GLU A 105 7.15 -0.21 18.47
CA GLU A 105 7.00 1.21 18.77
C GLU A 105 6.47 2.02 17.57
N ASN A 106 6.86 1.67 16.35
CA ASN A 106 6.51 2.43 15.14
C ASN A 106 5.31 1.86 14.37
N CYS A 107 4.97 0.58 14.53
CA CYS A 107 3.86 -0.06 13.81
C CYS A 107 2.53 0.70 13.87
N PRO A 108 2.08 1.25 15.00
CA PRO A 108 0.83 2.00 15.05
C PRO A 108 0.82 3.21 14.11
N THR A 109 1.91 3.99 14.13
CA THR A 109 2.08 5.17 13.28
C THR A 109 2.14 4.80 11.80
N TRP A 110 2.96 3.81 11.45
CA TRP A 110 3.10 3.34 10.06
C TRP A 110 1.81 2.75 9.50
N ARG A 111 1.01 2.13 10.35
CA ARG A 111 -0.32 1.61 9.95
C ARG A 111 -1.27 2.74 9.60
N ILE A 112 -1.30 3.81 10.41
CA ILE A 112 -2.10 5.00 10.12
C ILE A 112 -1.60 5.67 8.83
N GLU A 113 -0.28 5.82 8.66
CA GLU A 113 0.31 6.34 7.42
C GLU A 113 -0.08 5.49 6.20
N ALA A 114 -0.02 4.16 6.31
CA ALA A 114 -0.40 3.24 5.24
C ALA A 114 -1.90 3.36 4.88
N LEU A 115 -2.77 3.52 5.87
CA LEU A 115 -4.21 3.72 5.65
C LEU A 115 -4.50 5.07 4.98
N ASN A 116 -3.80 6.13 5.41
CA ASN A 116 -3.97 7.46 4.85
C ASN A 116 -3.42 7.58 3.42
N ASN A 117 -2.40 6.79 3.09
CA ASN A 117 -1.78 6.77 1.77
C ASN A 117 -2.41 5.74 0.81
N GLN A 118 -3.45 5.01 1.24
CA GLN A 118 -4.17 4.14 0.33
C GLN A 118 -4.84 4.95 -0.77
N ILE A 119 -4.55 4.58 -2.02
CA ILE A 119 -5.28 5.08 -3.17
C ILE A 119 -6.65 4.41 -3.11
N SER A 120 -7.64 5.11 -2.60
CA SER A 120 -9.03 4.69 -2.65
C SER A 120 -9.72 5.32 -3.85
N LEU A 121 -10.52 4.52 -4.54
CA LEU A 121 -11.44 5.09 -5.54
C LEU A 121 -12.44 6.01 -4.83
N PRO A 122 -12.85 7.10 -5.49
CA PRO A 122 -13.87 7.98 -4.94
C PRO A 122 -15.13 7.20 -4.57
N LYS A 123 -15.68 7.45 -3.39
CA LYS A 123 -16.92 6.79 -2.96
C LYS A 123 -18.10 7.48 -3.60
N LEU A 124 -18.99 6.70 -4.19
CA LEU A 124 -20.26 7.21 -4.69
C LEU A 124 -21.15 7.59 -3.49
N LYS A 125 -21.54 8.88 -3.39
CA LYS A 125 -22.49 9.39 -2.39
C LYS A 125 -23.92 9.34 -2.88
N GLU A 126 -24.11 9.76 -4.12
CA GLU A 126 -25.44 9.94 -4.70
C GLU A 126 -25.37 9.68 -6.20
N MET A 127 -26.41 9.10 -6.75
CA MET A 127 -26.57 8.87 -8.17
C MET A 127 -27.96 9.36 -8.57
N ASP A 128 -28.02 10.19 -9.59
CA ASP A 128 -29.25 10.65 -10.22
C ASP A 128 -29.23 10.35 -11.71
N TRP A 129 -30.37 10.19 -12.32
CA TRP A 129 -30.47 9.91 -13.75
C TRP A 129 -31.71 10.51 -14.36
N ARG A 130 -31.64 10.85 -15.65
CA ARG A 130 -32.78 11.26 -16.44
C ARG A 130 -32.65 10.76 -17.88
N VAL A 131 -33.78 10.58 -18.51
CA VAL A 131 -33.81 10.22 -19.94
C VAL A 131 -34.25 11.46 -20.74
N ASP A 132 -33.41 11.86 -21.67
CA ASP A 132 -33.64 12.97 -22.57
C ASP A 132 -33.86 12.44 -24.00
N MET A 133 -34.71 13.11 -24.76
CA MET A 133 -34.90 12.80 -26.18
C MET A 133 -34.19 13.87 -26.99
N VAL A 134 -33.17 13.48 -27.74
CA VAL A 134 -32.49 14.36 -28.67
C VAL A 134 -33.36 14.50 -29.92
N THR A 135 -34.01 15.66 -30.09
CA THR A 135 -34.97 15.91 -31.17
C THR A 135 -34.36 16.55 -32.40
N GLY A 136 -33.13 17.05 -32.30
CA GLY A 136 -32.45 17.69 -33.44
C GLY A 136 -30.96 17.91 -33.12
N SER A 137 -30.17 18.10 -34.16
CA SER A 137 -28.76 18.47 -34.12
C SER A 137 -28.53 19.50 -35.24
N ASP A 138 -27.43 20.24 -35.20
CA ASP A 138 -27.03 21.22 -36.20
C ASP A 138 -26.99 20.66 -37.64
N SER A 139 -26.80 19.33 -37.76
CA SER A 139 -26.72 18.63 -39.04
C SER A 139 -27.95 17.79 -39.39
N VAL A 140 -28.87 17.53 -38.45
CA VAL A 140 -30.05 16.67 -38.66
C VAL A 140 -31.27 17.27 -37.97
N SER A 141 -32.28 17.64 -38.77
CA SER A 141 -33.48 18.32 -38.30
C SER A 141 -34.51 17.45 -37.56
N ARG A 142 -34.38 16.13 -37.60
CA ARG A 142 -35.21 15.15 -36.88
C ARG A 142 -34.41 13.98 -36.44
N LEU A 143 -33.88 14.05 -35.22
CA LEU A 143 -33.25 12.93 -34.57
C LEU A 143 -34.07 12.63 -33.30
N SER A 144 -34.75 11.50 -33.27
CA SER A 144 -35.49 11.06 -32.07
C SER A 144 -34.72 9.93 -31.42
N VAL A 145 -33.62 10.25 -30.76
CA VAL A 145 -32.75 9.26 -30.08
C VAL A 145 -32.84 9.48 -28.58
N PRO A 146 -33.31 8.48 -27.80
CA PRO A 146 -33.29 8.56 -26.36
C PRO A 146 -31.84 8.44 -25.86
N THR A 147 -31.41 9.35 -24.98
CA THR A 147 -30.15 9.31 -24.26
C THR A 147 -30.41 9.32 -22.77
N CYS A 148 -29.58 8.61 -22.02
CA CYS A 148 -29.63 8.62 -20.57
C CYS A 148 -28.48 9.46 -20.02
N LEU A 149 -28.80 10.49 -19.26
CA LEU A 149 -27.82 11.27 -18.51
C LEU A 149 -27.74 10.71 -17.08
N VAL A 150 -26.60 10.21 -16.69
CA VAL A 150 -26.34 9.71 -15.33
C VAL A 150 -25.37 10.66 -14.64
N GLN A 151 -25.76 11.14 -13.47
CA GLN A 151 -24.96 12.02 -12.65
C GLN A 151 -24.47 11.27 -11.40
N PHE A 152 -23.16 11.22 -11.22
CA PHE A 152 -22.51 10.63 -10.06
C PHE A 152 -21.94 11.73 -9.17
N LYS A 153 -22.34 11.76 -7.91
CA LYS A 153 -21.77 12.64 -6.90
C LYS A 153 -20.84 11.82 -6.02
N MET A 154 -19.56 12.10 -6.12
CA MET A 154 -18.51 11.34 -5.46
C MET A 154 -17.94 12.12 -4.27
N GLU A 155 -17.48 11.38 -3.26
CA GLU A 155 -16.74 11.95 -2.15
C GLU A 155 -15.30 12.20 -2.60
N ASP A 156 -14.87 13.46 -2.54
CA ASP A 156 -13.47 13.78 -2.75
C ASP A 156 -12.68 13.35 -1.50
N THR A 157 -11.76 12.39 -1.70
CA THR A 157 -10.84 11.91 -0.65
C THR A 157 -9.66 12.84 -0.44
N SER A 158 -9.51 13.88 -1.27
CA SER A 158 -8.51 14.91 -1.05
C SER A 158 -8.88 15.79 0.15
N ALA A 159 -7.89 16.26 0.88
CA ALA A 159 -8.00 16.95 2.17
C ALA A 159 -8.89 18.23 2.20
N GLY A 160 -9.61 18.52 1.13
CA GLY A 160 -10.49 19.68 0.97
C GLY A 160 -11.99 19.43 1.20
N GLY A 161 -12.44 18.19 1.38
CA GLY A 161 -13.83 17.86 1.70
C GLY A 161 -14.86 18.26 0.61
N GLY A 162 -14.45 18.41 -0.63
CA GLY A 162 -15.32 18.69 -1.78
C GLY A 162 -16.17 17.48 -2.20
N SER A 163 -17.21 17.70 -2.96
CA SER A 163 -17.90 16.66 -3.71
C SER A 163 -17.64 16.89 -5.19
N ASP A 164 -17.10 15.89 -5.87
CA ASP A 164 -16.93 15.92 -7.32
C ASP A 164 -18.20 15.36 -7.99
N VAL A 165 -18.67 16.04 -9.05
CA VAL A 165 -19.87 15.66 -9.78
C VAL A 165 -19.47 15.32 -11.20
N VAL A 166 -19.65 14.06 -11.58
CA VAL A 166 -19.41 13.58 -12.94
C VAL A 166 -20.73 13.25 -13.61
N THR A 167 -20.97 13.85 -14.79
CA THR A 167 -22.16 13.57 -15.60
C THR A 167 -21.72 12.79 -16.84
N VAL A 168 -22.37 11.67 -17.09
CA VAL A 168 -22.11 10.79 -18.22
C VAL A 168 -23.36 10.67 -19.06
N GLU A 169 -23.23 10.87 -20.38
CA GLU A 169 -24.28 10.62 -21.34
C GLU A 169 -24.12 9.23 -21.93
N LEU A 170 -25.17 8.43 -21.86
CA LEU A 170 -25.19 7.05 -22.32
C LEU A 170 -26.24 6.85 -23.39
N SER A 171 -25.85 6.27 -24.51
CA SER A 171 -26.80 5.71 -25.48
C SER A 171 -27.52 4.50 -24.87
N ARG A 172 -28.68 4.13 -25.44
CA ARG A 172 -29.42 2.94 -25.02
C ARG A 172 -28.54 1.68 -25.04
N GLU A 173 -27.77 1.48 -26.12
CA GLU A 173 -26.90 0.29 -26.27
C GLU A 173 -25.80 0.26 -25.21
N SER A 174 -25.19 1.41 -24.91
CA SER A 174 -24.16 1.52 -23.88
C SER A 174 -24.73 1.26 -22.49
N LEU A 175 -25.95 1.76 -22.21
CA LEU A 175 -26.63 1.54 -20.95
C LEU A 175 -26.98 0.05 -20.76
N ASP A 176 -27.55 -0.60 -21.79
CA ASP A 176 -27.89 -2.02 -21.75
C ASP A 176 -26.63 -2.88 -21.50
N THR A 177 -25.53 -2.58 -22.20
CA THR A 177 -24.24 -3.28 -22.02
C THR A 177 -23.70 -3.10 -20.59
N MET A 178 -23.80 -1.88 -20.04
CA MET A 178 -23.36 -1.58 -18.67
C MET A 178 -24.20 -2.32 -17.64
N LEU A 179 -25.53 -2.33 -17.82
CA LEU A 179 -26.46 -3.03 -16.90
C LEU A 179 -26.20 -4.54 -16.89
N ASP A 180 -25.97 -5.15 -18.04
CA ASP A 180 -25.58 -6.56 -18.13
C ASP A 180 -24.27 -6.85 -17.41
N GLY A 181 -23.25 -6.00 -17.61
CA GLY A 181 -21.95 -6.12 -16.92
C GLY A 181 -22.07 -6.00 -15.40
N LEU A 182 -22.79 -5.00 -14.92
CA LEU A 182 -23.04 -4.78 -13.49
C LEU A 182 -23.87 -5.92 -12.88
N GLY A 183 -24.83 -6.46 -13.61
CA GLY A 183 -25.62 -7.61 -13.20
C GLY A 183 -24.72 -8.84 -12.94
N ARG A 184 -23.79 -9.14 -13.84
CA ARG A 184 -22.82 -10.25 -13.67
C ARG A 184 -21.91 -10.03 -12.47
N ILE A 185 -21.42 -8.80 -12.27
CA ILE A 185 -20.58 -8.47 -11.12
C ILE A 185 -21.36 -8.65 -9.81
N ARG A 186 -22.59 -8.15 -9.72
CA ARG A 186 -23.46 -8.33 -8.57
C ARG A 186 -23.65 -9.80 -8.23
N ASP A 187 -23.96 -10.62 -9.24
CA ASP A 187 -24.21 -12.03 -9.04
C ASP A 187 -22.96 -12.79 -8.57
N GLN A 188 -21.77 -12.42 -9.09
CA GLN A 188 -20.50 -12.98 -8.59
C GLN A 188 -20.20 -12.55 -7.15
N LEU A 189 -20.45 -11.30 -6.78
CA LEU A 189 -20.25 -10.81 -5.42
C LEU A 189 -21.20 -11.47 -4.43
N SER A 190 -22.44 -11.74 -4.81
CA SER A 190 -23.42 -12.45 -3.97
C SER A 190 -22.93 -13.86 -3.61
N VAL A 191 -22.35 -14.60 -4.56
CA VAL A 191 -21.78 -15.95 -4.31
C VAL A 191 -20.59 -15.90 -3.34
N VAL A 192 -19.83 -14.82 -3.34
CA VAL A 192 -18.68 -14.66 -2.41
C VAL A 192 -19.14 -14.22 -1.02
N ALA A 193 -20.20 -13.40 -0.93
CA ALA A 193 -20.73 -12.90 0.32
C ALA A 193 -21.50 -13.96 1.14
N GLU A 194 -22.00 -15.02 0.52
CA GLU A 194 -22.70 -16.12 1.17
C GLU A 194 -21.77 -17.22 1.73
N LYS A 195 -20.44 -17.08 1.55
CA LYS A 195 -19.42 -17.97 2.12
C LYS A 195 -18.80 -17.39 3.39
#